data_c6c71d1589b838b8a8c9efab7460161d
#
_entry.id   c6c71d1589b838b8a8c9efab7460161d
#
_cell.length_a   1.000
_cell.length_b   1.000
_cell.length_c   1.000
_cell.angle_alpha   90.00
_cell.angle_beta   90.00
_cell.angle_gamma   90.00
#
_symmetry.space_group_name_H-M   'P 1'
#
loop_
_entity.id
_entity.type
_entity.pdbx_description
1 polymer ?
#
loop_
_entity_poly.entity_id
_entity_poly.type
_entity_poly.pdbx_seq_one_letter_code
_entity_poly.pdbx_strand_id
1 'polypeptide(L)'
;MTGSLITAISWERVHLSLTVLLPGHGGAAESVQFVIVDGKRVFPVKTTPTGDRQYRIDINVTNFRSRGHVPNGTWRFVPLVDGGPCPALADGPSRPPTCVDGDVAVGLPPAARYNLNEVHGFEQASRVFFFADNHAAYVITFGLSESDEHPEFLMRTYLLSRGRIPDPNAAKPPLGKRFSRKMLPPARRRKFVNLGYRLSRLINPPRGNRVLFASERRTSIEGNLARVHERMIERGLGPRYKFRYSFRVPSTISGWNTLRAIYLLATSDIVLIDDYFGLLGGLDISPEAKIIQLWHAGSGFKSIGYSRFGSCGSAGRVGAHRKYTYAITGSKNLIPVYAEAFGIEESAVVATGLPRIDTFLNKERTQKLVADFFEKYPNLIGKRIILFAPTFRGRGIDDAYYDYCRIDFARLYEMCGETSVVLFRMHHFVTVSVPIPPEYADRLVNYESFPETNDLLHVADVLITDYSSVVYEFSLLNRPMLFYAYDKDTYSAVHGFHRDYDATAPGKVCMTFDELVKALQNEDYDMSKVEAFRRENFDYLDTGSADRVIDWLILNDPPGGGQPTSEPACRDPATAAVAARPSAANRGRKP
;
A
#
# COMPACT_ATOMS: atom_id res chain seq x y z
N MET A 1 33.37 31.28 -1.15
CA MET A 1 32.81 30.15 -1.92
C MET A 1 31.62 29.63 -1.16
N THR A 2 30.43 29.97 -1.57
CA THR A 2 29.21 29.78 -0.76
C THR A 2 28.21 28.92 -1.54
N GLY A 3 28.58 27.70 -1.81
CA GLY A 3 27.64 26.73 -2.42
C GLY A 3 27.25 25.62 -1.42
N SER A 4 26.03 25.15 -1.45
CA SER A 4 25.61 23.98 -0.67
C SER A 4 26.35 22.72 -1.11
N LEU A 5 26.69 21.83 -0.17
CA LEU A 5 27.44 20.60 -0.42
C LEU A 5 26.59 19.38 -0.05
N ILE A 6 26.43 18.44 -0.99
CA ILE A 6 25.83 17.13 -0.71
C ILE A 6 26.91 16.25 -0.07
N THR A 7 26.65 15.79 1.15
CA THR A 7 27.60 15.02 1.97
C THR A 7 27.20 13.54 2.06
N ALA A 8 25.94 13.19 1.84
CA ALA A 8 25.51 11.80 1.83
C ALA A 8 24.29 11.58 0.93
N ILE A 9 24.18 10.37 0.38
CA ILE A 9 23.05 9.89 -0.39
C ILE A 9 22.63 8.55 0.22
N SER A 10 21.38 8.40 0.56
CA SER A 10 20.85 7.16 1.10
C SER A 10 19.48 6.82 0.51
N TRP A 11 19.14 5.54 0.56
CA TRP A 11 17.88 5.02 0.08
C TRP A 11 17.19 4.20 1.15
N GLU A 12 15.94 4.48 1.36
CA GLU A 12 15.05 3.59 2.06
C GLU A 12 13.87 3.25 1.15
N ARG A 13 13.86 2.03 0.58
CA ARG A 13 12.90 1.57 -0.43
C ARG A 13 12.79 2.53 -1.62
N VAL A 14 11.72 3.32 -1.67
CA VAL A 14 11.43 4.32 -2.72
C VAL A 14 11.75 5.76 -2.30
N HIS A 15 12.25 5.94 -1.09
CA HIS A 15 12.65 7.23 -0.55
C HIS A 15 14.15 7.47 -0.78
N LEU A 16 14.45 8.52 -1.52
CA LEU A 16 15.79 9.08 -1.66
C LEU A 16 15.98 10.14 -0.61
N SER A 17 17.03 10.03 0.21
CA SER A 17 17.43 11.05 1.17
C SER A 17 18.82 11.57 0.82
N LEU A 18 18.96 12.87 0.76
CA LEU A 18 20.24 13.58 0.57
C LEU A 18 20.54 14.38 1.82
N THR A 19 21.76 14.29 2.33
CA THR A 19 22.25 15.20 3.39
C THR A 19 23.02 16.33 2.72
N VAL A 20 22.68 17.56 3.06
CA VAL A 20 23.24 18.77 2.46
C VAL A 20 23.77 19.70 3.55
N LEU A 21 25.01 20.18 3.38
CA LEU A 21 25.62 21.20 4.20
C LEU A 21 25.58 22.55 3.49
N LEU A 22 25.20 23.63 4.21
CA LEU A 22 25.19 25.00 3.73
C LEU A 22 26.31 25.80 4.40
N PRO A 23 27.52 25.90 3.80
CA PRO A 23 28.59 26.72 4.36
C PRO A 23 28.24 28.21 4.25
N GLY A 24 28.41 28.99 5.33
CA GLY A 24 28.30 30.45 5.26
C GLY A 24 27.01 31.11 5.73
N HIS A 25 25.95 30.34 6.02
CA HIS A 25 24.69 30.84 6.58
C HIS A 25 24.58 30.35 8.03
N GLY A 26 24.74 31.22 8.97
CA GLY A 26 24.74 30.91 10.41
C GLY A 26 24.14 32.08 11.20
N GLY A 27 22.84 32.22 11.16
CA GLY A 27 22.00 33.03 12.03
C GLY A 27 20.73 32.25 12.38
N ALA A 28 20.36 32.30 13.66
CA ALA A 28 19.23 31.57 14.21
C ALA A 28 17.91 32.17 13.72
N ALA A 29 17.43 31.87 12.52
CA ALA A 29 16.05 32.13 12.08
C ALA A 29 15.80 32.03 10.57
N GLU A 30 16.74 31.60 9.76
CA GLU A 30 16.52 31.54 8.32
C GLU A 30 15.80 30.20 7.95
N SER A 31 14.63 30.30 7.35
CA SER A 31 13.95 29.12 6.82
C SER A 31 14.60 28.71 5.50
N VAL A 32 15.18 27.51 5.45
CA VAL A 32 15.78 26.97 4.23
C VAL A 32 14.83 25.93 3.62
N GLN A 33 14.49 26.12 2.35
CA GLN A 33 13.72 25.19 1.53
C GLN A 33 14.56 24.78 0.32
N PHE A 34 14.69 23.49 0.06
CA PHE A 34 15.31 23.05 -1.17
C PHE A 34 14.29 22.84 -2.29
N VAL A 35 14.70 23.12 -3.51
CA VAL A 35 13.97 22.84 -4.73
C VAL A 35 14.83 22.01 -5.70
N ILE A 36 14.21 21.16 -6.51
CA ILE A 36 14.87 20.55 -7.66
C ILE A 36 14.50 21.31 -8.93
N VAL A 37 15.51 21.58 -9.75
CA VAL A 37 15.41 22.45 -10.93
C VAL A 37 15.92 21.72 -12.16
N ASP A 38 15.15 21.73 -13.24
CA ASP A 38 15.55 21.26 -14.57
C ASP A 38 15.24 22.33 -15.59
N GLY A 39 16.14 23.29 -15.73
CA GLY A 39 16.07 24.43 -16.64
C GLY A 39 14.77 25.25 -16.57
N LYS A 40 13.67 24.65 -16.93
CA LYS A 40 12.32 25.29 -16.99
C LYS A 40 11.37 24.84 -15.89
N ARG A 41 11.72 23.81 -15.11
CA ARG A 41 10.84 23.22 -14.09
C ARG A 41 11.47 23.37 -12.70
N VAL A 42 10.69 23.85 -11.75
CA VAL A 42 11.10 23.99 -10.36
C VAL A 42 10.10 23.28 -9.46
N PHE A 43 10.59 22.38 -8.61
CA PHE A 43 9.75 21.66 -7.68
C PHE A 43 10.30 21.72 -6.27
N PRO A 44 9.51 22.12 -5.27
CA PRO A 44 9.91 22.03 -3.89
C PRO A 44 10.04 20.57 -3.46
N VAL A 45 11.02 20.27 -2.61
CA VAL A 45 11.23 18.96 -2.01
C VAL A 45 11.19 19.07 -0.49
N LYS A 46 10.77 17.99 0.18
CA LYS A 46 10.71 17.98 1.65
C LYS A 46 12.11 18.23 2.22
N THR A 47 12.24 19.29 2.97
CA THR A 47 13.50 19.73 3.59
C THR A 47 13.34 19.72 5.11
N THR A 48 14.26 19.08 5.81
CA THR A 48 14.26 18.97 7.29
C THR A 48 15.63 19.37 7.82
N PRO A 49 15.75 20.33 8.74
CA PRO A 49 17.02 20.62 9.41
C PRO A 49 17.42 19.42 10.28
N THR A 50 18.70 19.02 10.22
CA THR A 50 19.25 17.88 10.97
C THR A 50 20.41 18.26 11.90
N GLY A 51 20.89 19.48 11.80
CA GLY A 51 22.00 20.02 12.62
C GLY A 51 22.29 21.46 12.26
N ASP A 52 23.35 22.01 12.83
CA ASP A 52 23.84 23.34 12.45
C ASP A 52 24.24 23.32 10.97
N ARG A 53 23.56 24.13 10.18
CA ARG A 53 23.76 24.23 8.71
C ARG A 53 23.60 22.92 7.91
N GLN A 54 23.01 21.89 8.51
CA GLN A 54 22.81 20.61 7.87
C GLN A 54 21.32 20.34 7.66
N TYR A 55 20.98 19.93 6.46
CA TYR A 55 19.62 19.68 6.05
C TYR A 55 19.49 18.30 5.39
N ARG A 56 18.36 17.64 5.61
CA ARG A 56 17.98 16.43 4.89
C ARG A 56 16.89 16.76 3.88
N ILE A 57 17.10 16.34 2.65
CA ILE A 57 16.14 16.40 1.54
C ILE A 57 15.58 15.00 1.38
N ASP A 58 14.25 14.84 1.47
CA ASP A 58 13.58 13.58 1.28
C ASP A 58 12.68 13.62 0.03
N ILE A 59 12.85 12.65 -0.86
CA ILE A 59 12.08 12.52 -2.11
C ILE A 59 11.50 11.12 -2.21
N ASN A 60 10.17 10.97 -2.19
CA ASN A 60 9.52 9.75 -2.62
C ASN A 60 9.51 9.74 -4.16
N VAL A 61 10.35 8.90 -4.76
CA VAL A 61 10.54 8.88 -6.22
C VAL A 61 9.37 8.26 -6.98
N THR A 62 8.47 7.58 -6.30
CA THR A 62 7.29 6.95 -6.89
C THR A 62 6.00 7.75 -6.66
N ASN A 63 5.99 8.59 -5.63
CA ASN A 63 4.87 9.46 -5.28
C ASN A 63 5.34 10.91 -5.17
N PHE A 64 5.88 11.41 -6.27
CA PHE A 64 6.32 12.79 -6.38
C PHE A 64 5.22 13.61 -7.03
N ARG A 65 4.68 14.61 -6.34
CA ARG A 65 3.58 15.47 -6.77
C ARG A 65 2.55 14.79 -7.70
N SER A 66 1.30 15.09 -7.60
CA SER A 66 0.25 14.52 -8.47
C SER A 66 0.25 12.98 -8.62
N ARG A 67 0.77 12.27 -7.61
CA ARG A 67 0.77 10.80 -7.56
C ARG A 67 1.55 10.13 -8.72
N GLY A 68 2.63 10.78 -9.16
CA GLY A 68 3.52 10.29 -10.22
C GLY A 68 4.94 9.98 -9.72
N HIS A 69 5.79 9.49 -10.60
CA HIS A 69 7.22 9.45 -10.37
C HIS A 69 7.84 10.83 -10.65
N VAL A 70 9.07 11.08 -10.16
CA VAL A 70 9.80 12.30 -10.53
C VAL A 70 9.89 12.37 -12.06
N PRO A 71 9.49 13.48 -12.69
CA PRO A 71 9.51 13.58 -14.16
C PRO A 71 10.90 13.33 -14.76
N ASN A 72 10.93 12.86 -16.01
CA ASN A 72 12.21 12.72 -16.72
C ASN A 72 12.93 14.05 -16.80
N GLY A 73 14.23 14.07 -16.48
CA GLY A 73 15.02 15.30 -16.54
C GLY A 73 16.39 15.17 -15.90
N THR A 74 17.12 16.28 -15.92
CA THR A 74 18.41 16.45 -15.25
C THR A 74 18.23 17.53 -14.17
N TRP A 75 18.14 17.10 -12.94
CA TRP A 75 17.74 17.91 -11.80
C TRP A 75 18.95 18.39 -11.02
N ARG A 76 18.96 19.67 -10.69
CA ARG A 76 19.88 20.32 -9.76
C ARG A 76 19.16 20.58 -8.45
N PHE A 77 19.87 20.58 -7.34
CA PHE A 77 19.33 20.87 -6.01
C PHE A 77 19.73 22.30 -5.63
N VAL A 78 18.76 23.16 -5.42
CA VAL A 78 18.98 24.58 -5.17
C VAL A 78 18.36 24.95 -3.82
N PRO A 79 19.13 25.54 -2.87
CA PRO A 79 18.60 26.06 -1.63
C PRO A 79 17.92 27.42 -1.86
N LEU A 80 16.78 27.62 -1.26
CA LEU A 80 16.10 28.91 -1.12
C LEU A 80 16.19 29.31 0.35
N VAL A 81 16.80 30.45 0.62
CA VAL A 81 16.96 31.01 1.96
C VAL A 81 16.03 32.20 2.09
N ASP A 82 15.41 32.38 3.29
CA ASP A 82 14.53 33.51 3.64
C ASP A 82 13.25 33.66 2.83
N GLY A 83 12.63 32.55 2.48
CA GLY A 83 11.25 32.58 1.97
C GLY A 83 11.03 33.45 0.73
N GLY A 84 12.11 33.72 -0.02
CA GLY A 84 11.95 34.31 -1.36
C GLY A 84 10.93 33.50 -2.14
N PRO A 85 9.94 34.12 -2.79
CA PRO A 85 8.87 33.39 -3.43
C PRO A 85 9.48 32.46 -4.47
N CYS A 86 9.41 31.15 -4.20
CA CYS A 86 9.60 30.17 -5.26
C CYS A 86 8.53 30.46 -6.30
N PRO A 87 8.85 30.79 -7.55
CA PRO A 87 7.86 31.10 -8.59
C PRO A 87 6.79 30.00 -8.75
N ALA A 88 7.08 28.77 -8.28
CA ALA A 88 6.16 27.64 -8.28
C ALA A 88 5.23 27.58 -7.05
N LEU A 89 5.42 28.41 -6.01
CA LEU A 89 4.60 28.44 -4.79
C LEU A 89 3.64 29.64 -4.73
N ALA A 90 3.79 30.61 -5.61
CA ALA A 90 2.93 31.81 -5.64
C ALA A 90 1.51 31.53 -6.18
N ASP A 91 1.33 30.46 -6.94
CA ASP A 91 0.03 29.98 -7.38
C ASP A 91 -0.32 28.73 -6.59
N GLY A 92 -1.41 28.78 -5.85
CA GLY A 92 -1.94 27.64 -5.10
C GLY A 92 -2.07 26.35 -5.93
N PRO A 93 -2.45 25.18 -5.37
CA PRO A 93 -2.26 23.83 -5.92
C PRO A 93 -2.94 23.52 -7.26
N SER A 94 -3.34 24.50 -8.05
CA SER A 94 -4.25 24.34 -9.18
C SER A 94 -3.63 24.36 -10.58
N ARG A 95 -2.32 24.61 -10.77
CA ARG A 95 -1.69 24.43 -12.10
C ARG A 95 -0.26 23.90 -11.98
N PRO A 96 0.10 22.83 -12.76
CA PRO A 96 1.50 22.59 -13.04
C PRO A 96 2.04 23.87 -13.72
N PRO A 97 3.25 24.36 -13.39
CA PRO A 97 3.79 25.50 -14.08
C PRO A 97 3.80 25.17 -15.57
N THR A 98 2.91 25.78 -16.31
CA THR A 98 3.03 25.87 -17.76
C THR A 98 4.38 26.51 -18.03
N CYS A 99 5.17 25.93 -18.92
CA CYS A 99 6.44 26.46 -19.36
C CYS A 99 6.31 27.97 -19.53
N VAL A 100 6.91 28.73 -18.64
CA VAL A 100 7.14 30.15 -18.86
C VAL A 100 8.36 30.17 -19.77
N ASP A 101 8.15 30.57 -21.02
CA ASP A 101 9.23 30.79 -21.95
C ASP A 101 10.14 31.90 -21.41
N GLY A 102 11.41 31.57 -21.21
CA GLY A 102 12.46 32.53 -20.89
C GLY A 102 12.76 32.70 -19.40
N ASP A 103 13.99 32.35 -19.03
CA ASP A 103 14.76 32.87 -17.88
C ASP A 103 14.25 32.75 -16.43
N VAL A 104 13.53 31.69 -16.09
CA VAL A 104 13.24 31.35 -14.67
C VAL A 104 14.51 30.96 -13.88
N ALA A 105 15.59 30.66 -14.57
CA ALA A 105 16.89 30.35 -13.94
C ALA A 105 17.71 31.60 -13.56
N VAL A 106 17.31 32.79 -13.97
CA VAL A 106 17.97 34.04 -13.67
C VAL A 106 17.52 34.51 -12.28
N GLY A 107 18.38 34.33 -11.29
CA GLY A 107 18.13 34.75 -9.90
C GLY A 107 18.08 33.63 -8.86
N LEU A 108 18.17 32.37 -9.27
CA LEU A 108 18.29 31.27 -8.31
C LEU A 108 19.73 31.22 -7.75
N PRO A 109 19.89 30.88 -6.45
CA PRO A 109 21.20 30.69 -5.85
C PRO A 109 21.93 29.52 -6.52
N PRO A 110 23.28 29.41 -6.36
CA PRO A 110 24.07 28.33 -6.92
C PRO A 110 23.52 26.96 -6.52
N ALA A 111 23.47 26.03 -7.45
CA ALA A 111 23.04 24.66 -7.19
C ALA A 111 24.00 23.95 -6.22
N ALA A 112 23.48 22.92 -5.55
CA ALA A 112 24.25 22.11 -4.62
C ALA A 112 25.39 21.39 -5.36
N ARG A 113 26.57 21.43 -4.77
CA ARG A 113 27.77 20.73 -5.20
C ARG A 113 27.92 19.42 -4.44
N TYR A 114 28.79 18.57 -4.90
CA TYR A 114 29.12 17.32 -4.26
C TYR A 114 30.51 17.39 -3.61
N ASN A 115 30.63 16.87 -2.38
CA ASN A 115 31.94 16.82 -1.73
C ASN A 115 32.72 15.59 -2.18
N LEU A 116 33.55 15.76 -3.21
CA LEU A 116 34.36 14.68 -3.77
C LEU A 116 35.36 14.06 -2.78
N ASN A 117 35.69 14.76 -1.71
CA ASN A 117 36.66 14.30 -0.71
C ASN A 117 36.03 13.41 0.37
N GLU A 118 34.73 13.51 0.61
CA GLU A 118 34.05 12.81 1.70
C GLU A 118 33.16 11.66 1.24
N VAL A 119 32.66 11.70 0.00
CA VAL A 119 31.73 10.69 -0.50
C VAL A 119 32.24 10.11 -1.81
N HIS A 120 32.86 8.94 -1.74
CA HIS A 120 33.20 8.15 -2.92
C HIS A 120 32.03 7.28 -3.34
N GLY A 121 31.74 7.22 -4.64
CA GLY A 121 30.79 6.24 -5.19
C GLY A 121 29.33 6.67 -5.21
N PHE A 122 29.03 7.96 -5.44
CA PHE A 122 27.63 8.39 -5.67
C PHE A 122 26.96 7.67 -6.84
N GLU A 123 27.73 7.16 -7.79
CA GLU A 123 27.22 6.30 -8.87
C GLU A 123 26.60 5.00 -8.32
N GLN A 124 27.13 4.46 -7.22
CA GLN A 124 26.58 3.28 -6.54
C GLN A 124 25.21 3.57 -5.91
N ALA A 125 24.88 4.82 -5.64
CA ALA A 125 23.56 5.24 -5.20
C ALA A 125 22.52 5.23 -6.33
N SER A 126 22.93 5.07 -7.58
CA SER A 126 22.04 4.96 -8.73
C SER A 126 21.13 3.73 -8.59
N ARG A 127 19.84 3.88 -8.97
CA ARG A 127 18.86 2.80 -8.87
C ARG A 127 18.01 2.66 -10.11
N VAL A 128 17.64 1.41 -10.38
CA VAL A 128 16.68 1.04 -11.42
C VAL A 128 15.49 0.39 -10.76
N PHE A 129 14.31 0.92 -11.02
CA PHE A 129 13.04 0.41 -10.51
C PHE A 129 12.24 -0.17 -11.68
N PHE A 130 11.65 -1.35 -11.49
CA PHE A 130 10.85 -2.00 -12.51
C PHE A 130 9.37 -1.91 -12.15
N PHE A 131 8.57 -1.45 -13.12
CA PHE A 131 7.11 -1.52 -12.98
C PHE A 131 6.60 -2.92 -13.28
N ALA A 132 5.36 -3.20 -12.82
CA ALA A 132 4.68 -4.45 -13.10
C ALA A 132 4.80 -4.84 -14.58
N ASP A 133 4.97 -6.10 -14.84
CA ASP A 133 5.17 -6.70 -16.15
C ASP A 133 6.56 -6.44 -16.77
N ASN A 134 7.52 -5.85 -16.08
CA ASN A 134 8.88 -5.52 -16.55
C ASN A 134 8.91 -4.77 -17.90
N HIS A 135 7.83 -4.05 -18.23
CA HIS A 135 7.72 -3.33 -19.51
C HIS A 135 8.28 -1.91 -19.44
N ALA A 136 8.51 -1.39 -18.25
CA ALA A 136 9.12 -0.10 -18.05
C ALA A 136 10.07 -0.16 -16.86
N ALA A 137 11.24 0.44 -17.03
CA ALA A 137 12.20 0.69 -15.98
C ALA A 137 12.26 2.19 -15.75
N TYR A 138 12.21 2.60 -14.49
CA TYR A 138 12.45 3.97 -14.07
C TYR A 138 13.84 4.04 -13.47
N VAL A 139 14.68 4.89 -14.04
CA VAL A 139 16.11 4.95 -13.71
C VAL A 139 16.41 6.29 -13.07
N ILE A 140 17.13 6.24 -11.96
CA ILE A 140 17.68 7.40 -11.26
C ILE A 140 19.18 7.20 -11.18
N THR A 141 19.92 8.12 -11.77
CA THR A 141 21.38 8.16 -11.71
C THR A 141 21.84 9.50 -11.18
N PHE A 142 23.01 9.50 -10.61
CA PHE A 142 23.68 10.70 -10.12
C PHE A 142 24.94 10.95 -10.93
N GLY A 143 25.34 12.20 -11.01
CA GLY A 143 26.53 12.61 -11.73
C GLY A 143 26.90 14.05 -11.42
N LEU A 144 27.95 14.51 -12.04
CA LEU A 144 28.41 15.90 -11.96
C LEU A 144 28.17 16.59 -13.30
N SER A 145 28.05 17.92 -13.27
CA SER A 145 28.05 18.73 -14.50
C SER A 145 29.44 18.74 -15.13
N GLU A 146 29.51 19.01 -16.44
CA GLU A 146 30.76 19.07 -17.20
C GLU A 146 31.61 20.34 -16.94
N SER A 147 31.24 21.14 -15.94
CA SER A 147 31.98 22.35 -15.57
C SER A 147 33.27 21.99 -14.85
N ASP A 148 34.41 22.32 -15.39
CA ASP A 148 35.74 21.98 -14.86
C ASP A 148 36.09 22.75 -13.56
N GLU A 149 35.58 23.98 -13.37
CA GLU A 149 35.92 24.78 -12.22
C GLU A 149 35.04 24.51 -10.99
N HIS A 150 33.75 24.19 -11.19
CA HIS A 150 32.77 24.04 -10.12
C HIS A 150 31.68 23.02 -10.49
N PRO A 151 31.95 21.72 -10.43
CA PRO A 151 30.98 20.71 -10.81
C PRO A 151 29.75 20.72 -9.89
N GLU A 152 28.56 20.83 -10.50
CA GLU A 152 27.29 20.76 -9.79
C GLU A 152 26.83 19.30 -9.70
N PHE A 153 26.21 18.93 -8.59
CA PHE A 153 25.60 17.62 -8.43
C PHE A 153 24.28 17.52 -9.20
N LEU A 154 24.16 16.48 -9.99
CA LEU A 154 23.02 16.25 -10.88
C LEU A 154 22.32 14.92 -10.54
N MET A 155 21.01 14.95 -10.41
CA MET A 155 20.16 13.76 -10.42
C MET A 155 19.50 13.64 -11.80
N ARG A 156 19.76 12.55 -12.51
CA ARG A 156 19.13 12.27 -13.80
C ARG A 156 18.04 11.21 -13.62
N THR A 157 16.86 11.51 -14.10
CA THR A 157 15.70 10.63 -14.01
C THR A 157 15.14 10.36 -15.40
N TYR A 158 14.91 9.08 -15.72
CA TYR A 158 14.30 8.71 -16.99
C TYR A 158 13.54 7.40 -16.93
N LEU A 159 12.43 7.37 -17.64
CA LEU A 159 11.60 6.21 -17.82
C LEU A 159 11.95 5.52 -19.13
N LEU A 160 12.48 4.31 -19.04
CA LEU A 160 12.72 3.44 -20.17
C LEU A 160 11.50 2.55 -20.36
N SER A 161 10.83 2.65 -21.52
CA SER A 161 9.77 1.73 -21.89
C SER A 161 10.33 0.71 -22.87
N ARG A 162 10.35 -0.57 -22.48
CA ARG A 162 10.68 -1.66 -23.41
C ARG A 162 9.39 -2.17 -24.05
N GLY A 163 9.39 -2.38 -25.35
CA GLY A 163 8.36 -3.17 -26.03
C GLY A 163 8.31 -4.56 -25.41
N ARG A 164 7.13 -5.17 -25.39
CA ARG A 164 6.93 -6.52 -24.86
C ARG A 164 7.85 -7.49 -25.58
N ILE A 165 8.81 -8.06 -24.87
CA ILE A 165 9.58 -9.20 -25.38
C ILE A 165 8.64 -10.40 -25.28
N PRO A 166 8.23 -11.05 -26.41
CA PRO A 166 7.38 -12.22 -26.33
C PRO A 166 8.14 -13.31 -25.59
N ASP A 167 7.54 -13.85 -24.55
CA ASP A 167 8.04 -15.06 -23.92
C ASP A 167 7.92 -16.21 -24.95
N PRO A 168 9.02 -16.80 -25.40
CA PRO A 168 8.99 -17.88 -26.39
C PRO A 168 8.27 -19.14 -25.86
N ASN A 169 8.19 -19.30 -24.54
CA ASN A 169 7.54 -20.43 -23.88
C ASN A 169 6.11 -20.13 -23.40
N ALA A 170 5.61 -18.91 -23.59
CA ALA A 170 4.25 -18.58 -23.21
C ALA A 170 3.24 -19.40 -24.01
N ALA A 171 2.36 -20.12 -23.29
CA ALA A 171 1.26 -20.84 -23.93
C ALA A 171 0.45 -19.92 -24.81
N LYS A 172 0.23 -20.32 -26.07
CA LYS A 172 -0.55 -19.52 -27.02
C LYS A 172 -1.96 -19.32 -26.46
N PRO A 173 -2.41 -18.07 -26.29
CA PRO A 173 -3.74 -17.81 -25.75
C PRO A 173 -4.82 -18.46 -26.65
N PRO A 174 -5.92 -18.97 -26.08
CA PRO A 174 -7.00 -19.59 -26.82
C PRO A 174 -7.53 -18.66 -27.93
N LEU A 175 -7.98 -19.25 -29.03
CA LEU A 175 -8.36 -18.56 -30.29
C LEU A 175 -9.29 -17.36 -30.06
N GLY A 176 -10.27 -17.47 -29.17
CA GLY A 176 -11.18 -16.37 -28.82
C GLY A 176 -10.49 -15.17 -28.17
N LYS A 177 -9.46 -15.40 -27.33
CA LYS A 177 -8.64 -14.31 -26.75
C LYS A 177 -7.67 -13.71 -27.77
N ARG A 178 -7.25 -14.47 -28.78
CA ARG A 178 -6.45 -13.97 -29.90
C ARG A 178 -7.24 -13.01 -30.79
N PHE A 179 -8.50 -13.33 -31.04
CA PHE A 179 -9.39 -12.50 -31.89
C PHE A 179 -9.70 -11.15 -31.18
N SER A 180 -10.04 -11.19 -29.91
CA SER A 180 -10.33 -9.97 -29.16
C SER A 180 -9.10 -9.04 -28.96
N ARG A 181 -7.90 -9.61 -28.82
CA ARG A 181 -6.65 -8.82 -28.73
C ARG A 181 -6.23 -8.18 -30.06
N LYS A 182 -6.52 -8.83 -31.19
CA LYS A 182 -6.24 -8.27 -32.53
C LYS A 182 -7.23 -7.16 -32.89
N MET A 183 -8.50 -7.26 -32.48
CA MET A 183 -9.54 -6.31 -32.88
C MET A 183 -9.47 -4.96 -32.15
N LEU A 184 -8.99 -4.91 -30.90
CA LEU A 184 -8.91 -3.66 -30.12
C LEU A 184 -7.59 -3.56 -29.35
N PRO A 185 -6.63 -2.76 -29.83
CA PRO A 185 -5.41 -2.41 -29.11
C PRO A 185 -5.74 -1.88 -27.71
N PRO A 186 -4.89 -2.13 -26.68
CA PRO A 186 -5.15 -1.73 -25.30
C PRO A 186 -5.55 -0.26 -25.14
N ALA A 187 -4.94 0.63 -25.91
CA ALA A 187 -5.26 2.06 -25.89
C ALA A 187 -6.69 2.36 -26.40
N ARG A 188 -7.14 1.67 -27.45
CA ARG A 188 -8.52 1.81 -27.97
C ARG A 188 -9.53 1.21 -26.99
N ARG A 189 -9.21 0.04 -26.41
CA ARG A 189 -10.05 -0.58 -25.39
C ARG A 189 -10.25 0.35 -24.19
N ARG A 190 -9.17 1.00 -23.71
CA ARG A 190 -9.25 1.99 -22.64
C ARG A 190 -10.18 3.16 -23.01
N LYS A 191 -10.07 3.68 -24.24
CA LYS A 191 -10.97 4.75 -24.71
C LYS A 191 -12.45 4.32 -24.70
N PHE A 192 -12.77 3.10 -25.18
CA PHE A 192 -14.15 2.60 -25.17
C PHE A 192 -14.69 2.41 -23.74
N VAL A 193 -13.87 1.86 -22.84
CA VAL A 193 -14.24 1.66 -21.43
C VAL A 193 -14.52 3.01 -20.77
N ASN A 194 -13.68 4.02 -21.01
CA ASN A 194 -13.88 5.37 -20.48
C ASN A 194 -15.08 6.10 -21.13
N LEU A 195 -15.33 5.86 -22.41
CA LEU A 195 -16.54 6.38 -23.04
C LEU A 195 -17.79 5.77 -22.38
N GLY A 196 -17.81 4.44 -22.17
CA GLY A 196 -18.90 3.77 -21.45
C GLY A 196 -19.10 4.32 -20.03
N TYR A 197 -18.00 4.56 -19.31
CA TYR A 197 -18.04 5.19 -17.99
C TYR A 197 -18.67 6.58 -18.03
N ARG A 198 -18.24 7.46 -18.95
CA ARG A 198 -18.74 8.82 -19.10
C ARG A 198 -20.22 8.85 -19.52
N LEU A 199 -20.61 7.99 -20.48
CA LEU A 199 -22.01 7.87 -20.92
C LEU A 199 -22.90 7.36 -19.78
N SER A 200 -22.48 6.36 -19.04
CA SER A 200 -23.22 5.84 -17.88
C SER A 200 -23.45 6.94 -16.83
N ARG A 201 -22.45 7.78 -16.58
CA ARG A 201 -22.53 8.91 -15.65
C ARG A 201 -23.45 10.03 -16.16
N LEU A 202 -23.44 10.29 -17.47
CA LEU A 202 -24.30 11.28 -18.10
C LEU A 202 -25.78 10.86 -18.06
N ILE A 203 -26.08 9.58 -18.39
CA ILE A 203 -27.44 9.05 -18.43
C ILE A 203 -28.02 8.88 -17.03
N ASN A 204 -27.21 8.46 -16.07
CA ASN A 204 -27.64 8.22 -14.69
C ASN A 204 -26.65 8.84 -13.69
N PRO A 205 -26.62 10.19 -13.57
CA PRO A 205 -25.65 10.89 -12.75
C PRO A 205 -25.77 10.48 -11.27
N PRO A 206 -24.68 10.51 -10.53
CA PRO A 206 -24.67 10.37 -9.08
C PRO A 206 -25.62 11.39 -8.41
N ARG A 207 -26.21 11.00 -7.28
CA ARG A 207 -27.24 11.78 -6.57
C ARG A 207 -26.86 12.07 -5.11
N GLY A 208 -25.60 11.82 -4.73
CA GLY A 208 -25.11 11.99 -3.36
C GLY A 208 -25.50 10.87 -2.39
N ASN A 209 -26.22 9.84 -2.85
CA ASN A 209 -26.79 8.81 -1.96
C ASN A 209 -26.54 7.34 -2.39
N ARG A 210 -25.66 7.09 -3.35
CA ARG A 210 -25.38 5.73 -3.82
C ARG A 210 -24.04 5.26 -3.32
N VAL A 211 -24.05 4.20 -2.52
CA VAL A 211 -22.85 3.57 -1.95
C VAL A 211 -22.64 2.20 -2.61
N LEU A 212 -21.50 2.04 -3.26
CA LEU A 212 -21.09 0.78 -3.88
C LEU A 212 -20.09 0.05 -2.97
N PHE A 213 -20.42 -1.15 -2.57
CA PHE A 213 -19.51 -2.10 -1.94
C PHE A 213 -18.93 -3.03 -3.01
N ALA A 214 -17.62 -3.06 -3.18
CA ALA A 214 -17.00 -3.78 -4.28
C ALA A 214 -15.70 -4.48 -3.91
N SER A 215 -15.51 -5.69 -4.46
CA SER A 215 -14.26 -6.45 -4.38
C SER A 215 -13.98 -7.22 -5.67
N GLU A 216 -12.69 -7.38 -6.01
CA GLU A 216 -12.22 -8.27 -7.09
C GLU A 216 -11.53 -9.54 -6.54
N ARG A 217 -11.67 -9.81 -5.24
CA ARG A 217 -11.08 -10.97 -4.57
C ARG A 217 -12.10 -11.84 -3.83
N ARG A 218 -13.35 -11.38 -3.73
CA ARG A 218 -14.42 -12.04 -2.99
C ARG A 218 -15.66 -12.20 -3.83
N THR A 219 -16.48 -13.18 -3.47
CA THR A 219 -17.79 -13.46 -4.11
C THR A 219 -18.95 -12.86 -3.32
N SER A 220 -18.72 -12.48 -2.07
CA SER A 220 -19.69 -11.94 -1.12
C SER A 220 -19.11 -10.75 -0.36
N ILE A 221 -19.97 -10.06 0.38
CA ILE A 221 -19.57 -8.98 1.28
C ILE A 221 -19.03 -9.60 2.58
N GLU A 222 -17.79 -9.25 2.95
CA GLU A 222 -17.10 -9.82 4.11
C GLU A 222 -16.16 -8.79 4.75
N GLY A 223 -15.63 -9.10 5.92
CA GLY A 223 -14.56 -8.35 6.59
C GLY A 223 -14.90 -6.86 6.83
N ASN A 224 -14.00 -5.96 6.43
CA ASN A 224 -14.20 -4.52 6.62
C ASN A 224 -15.44 -3.99 5.89
N LEU A 225 -15.72 -4.49 4.68
CA LEU A 225 -16.91 -4.08 3.92
C LEU A 225 -18.20 -4.50 4.62
N ALA A 226 -18.27 -5.75 5.12
CA ALA A 226 -19.43 -6.26 5.81
C ALA A 226 -19.71 -5.44 7.07
N ARG A 227 -18.68 -5.20 7.89
CA ARG A 227 -18.88 -4.46 9.15
C ARG A 227 -19.34 -3.02 8.94
N VAL A 228 -18.79 -2.31 7.95
CA VAL A 228 -19.28 -0.96 7.59
C VAL A 228 -20.73 -1.01 7.10
N HIS A 229 -21.07 -1.98 6.24
CA HIS A 229 -22.42 -2.14 5.73
C HIS A 229 -23.44 -2.44 6.84
N GLU A 230 -23.15 -3.41 7.69
CA GLU A 230 -23.96 -3.76 8.85
C GLU A 230 -24.17 -2.54 9.76
N ARG A 231 -23.09 -1.82 10.05
CA ARG A 231 -23.17 -0.64 10.92
C ARG A 231 -23.99 0.49 10.31
N MET A 232 -23.92 0.67 8.98
CA MET A 232 -24.81 1.62 8.29
C MET A 232 -26.29 1.24 8.42
N ILE A 233 -26.60 -0.06 8.39
CA ILE A 233 -27.97 -0.56 8.61
C ILE A 233 -28.39 -0.37 10.08
N GLU A 234 -27.55 -0.77 11.04
CA GLU A 234 -27.78 -0.60 12.47
C GLU A 234 -28.08 0.86 12.86
N ARG A 235 -27.39 1.81 12.17
CA ARG A 235 -27.61 3.26 12.36
C ARG A 235 -28.80 3.83 11.60
N GLY A 236 -29.60 3.00 10.94
CA GLY A 236 -30.78 3.44 10.19
C GLY A 236 -30.46 4.27 8.95
N LEU A 237 -29.27 4.12 8.36
CA LEU A 237 -28.86 4.86 7.15
C LEU A 237 -29.42 4.27 5.84
N GLY A 238 -30.07 3.10 5.88
CA GLY A 238 -30.64 2.43 4.71
C GLY A 238 -31.65 3.30 3.91
N PRO A 239 -32.56 4.06 4.53
CA PRO A 239 -33.47 4.97 3.80
C PRO A 239 -32.75 6.11 3.09
N ARG A 240 -31.63 6.60 3.65
CA ARG A 240 -30.84 7.72 3.09
C ARG A 240 -29.94 7.25 1.93
N TYR A 241 -29.36 6.03 1.99
CA TYR A 241 -28.37 5.52 1.05
C TYR A 241 -28.89 4.32 0.28
N LYS A 242 -28.63 4.31 -1.04
CA LYS A 242 -28.89 3.16 -1.90
C LYS A 242 -27.65 2.30 -1.99
N PHE A 243 -27.66 1.16 -1.31
CA PHE A 243 -26.57 0.21 -1.33
C PHE A 243 -26.53 -0.57 -2.65
N ARG A 244 -25.32 -0.75 -3.18
CA ARG A 244 -25.03 -1.45 -4.44
C ARG A 244 -23.85 -2.40 -4.22
N TYR A 245 -23.79 -3.47 -5.02
CA TYR A 245 -22.81 -4.51 -4.78
C TYR A 245 -22.16 -4.97 -6.09
N SER A 246 -20.81 -5.14 -6.07
CA SER A 246 -20.03 -5.65 -7.18
C SER A 246 -18.91 -6.57 -6.67
N PHE A 247 -19.22 -7.83 -6.48
CA PHE A 247 -18.26 -8.84 -6.03
C PHE A 247 -17.89 -9.74 -7.21
N ARG A 248 -16.59 -9.89 -7.50
CA ARG A 248 -16.06 -10.69 -8.60
C ARG A 248 -14.68 -11.20 -8.24
N VAL A 249 -14.44 -12.45 -8.61
CA VAL A 249 -13.11 -13.05 -8.52
C VAL A 249 -12.54 -13.25 -9.94
N PRO A 250 -11.22 -13.39 -10.11
CA PRO A 250 -10.61 -13.53 -11.44
C PRO A 250 -11.25 -14.60 -12.33
N SER A 251 -11.72 -15.69 -11.75
CA SER A 251 -12.41 -16.79 -12.47
C SER A 251 -13.80 -16.43 -13.01
N THR A 252 -14.48 -15.44 -12.39
CA THR A 252 -15.86 -15.02 -12.77
C THR A 252 -15.87 -13.75 -13.62
N ILE A 253 -14.73 -13.16 -13.93
CA ILE A 253 -14.66 -11.94 -14.74
C ILE A 253 -15.06 -12.26 -16.18
N SER A 254 -16.24 -11.78 -16.59
CA SER A 254 -16.75 -11.80 -17.95
C SER A 254 -16.88 -10.39 -18.50
N GLY A 255 -17.11 -10.28 -19.82
CA GLY A 255 -17.36 -8.99 -20.46
C GLY A 255 -18.58 -8.27 -19.86
N TRP A 256 -19.66 -9.00 -19.60
CA TRP A 256 -20.89 -8.47 -19.02
C TRP A 256 -20.71 -8.00 -17.59
N ASN A 257 -20.07 -8.81 -16.75
CA ASN A 257 -19.78 -8.44 -15.36
C ASN A 257 -18.85 -7.22 -15.28
N THR A 258 -17.95 -7.06 -16.25
CA THR A 258 -17.09 -5.89 -16.36
C THR A 258 -17.88 -4.63 -16.74
N LEU A 259 -18.77 -4.72 -17.73
CA LEU A 259 -19.64 -3.59 -18.11
C LEU A 259 -20.57 -3.18 -16.96
N ARG A 260 -21.15 -4.15 -16.25
CA ARG A 260 -21.96 -3.89 -15.07
C ARG A 260 -21.15 -3.17 -13.98
N ALA A 261 -19.91 -3.62 -13.72
CA ALA A 261 -19.05 -2.98 -12.73
C ALA A 261 -18.67 -1.54 -13.13
N ILE A 262 -18.38 -1.30 -14.42
CA ILE A 262 -18.12 0.06 -14.95
C ILE A 262 -19.35 0.96 -14.74
N TYR A 263 -20.56 0.45 -15.06
CA TYR A 263 -21.80 1.19 -14.83
C TYR A 263 -22.02 1.51 -13.35
N LEU A 264 -21.80 0.54 -12.45
CA LEU A 264 -21.93 0.76 -11.01
C LEU A 264 -20.93 1.79 -10.50
N LEU A 265 -19.66 1.70 -10.93
CA LEU A 265 -18.62 2.69 -10.59
C LEU A 265 -18.95 4.09 -11.11
N ALA A 266 -19.47 4.19 -12.35
CA ALA A 266 -19.80 5.46 -12.97
C ALA A 266 -20.96 6.20 -12.28
N THR A 267 -21.89 5.44 -11.73
CA THR A 267 -23.16 5.96 -11.21
C THR A 267 -23.27 5.94 -9.70
N SER A 268 -22.18 5.61 -8.98
CA SER A 268 -22.12 5.67 -7.51
C SER A 268 -21.34 6.89 -7.05
N ASP A 269 -21.74 7.42 -5.91
CA ASP A 269 -21.13 8.60 -5.27
C ASP A 269 -19.95 8.19 -4.41
N ILE A 270 -20.12 7.09 -3.68
CA ILE A 270 -19.14 6.52 -2.75
C ILE A 270 -18.90 5.06 -3.17
N VAL A 271 -17.63 4.70 -3.27
CA VAL A 271 -17.18 3.33 -3.58
C VAL A 271 -16.27 2.84 -2.48
N LEU A 272 -16.71 1.83 -1.75
CA LEU A 272 -15.94 1.14 -0.72
C LEU A 272 -15.33 -0.13 -1.31
N ILE A 273 -14.03 -0.30 -1.16
CA ILE A 273 -13.28 -1.45 -1.64
C ILE A 273 -12.36 -1.99 -0.53
N ASP A 274 -12.07 -3.29 -0.56
CA ASP A 274 -11.29 -3.97 0.47
C ASP A 274 -9.97 -4.58 -0.01
N ASP A 275 -9.69 -4.50 -1.31
CA ASP A 275 -8.47 -5.06 -1.91
C ASP A 275 -8.08 -4.27 -3.16
N TYR A 276 -7.03 -4.73 -3.86
CA TYR A 276 -6.64 -4.18 -5.14
C TYR A 276 -7.77 -4.34 -6.17
N PHE A 277 -8.28 -3.21 -6.65
CA PHE A 277 -9.37 -3.18 -7.62
C PHE A 277 -8.84 -2.75 -8.99
N GLY A 278 -8.39 -3.74 -9.78
CA GLY A 278 -7.64 -3.52 -11.02
C GLY A 278 -8.37 -2.68 -12.08
N LEU A 279 -9.71 -2.77 -12.12
CA LEU A 279 -10.53 -2.02 -13.06
C LEU A 279 -10.34 -0.49 -12.92
N LEU A 280 -10.10 0.02 -11.70
CA LEU A 280 -9.88 1.44 -11.46
C LEU A 280 -8.66 2.00 -12.22
N GLY A 281 -7.61 1.19 -12.40
CA GLY A 281 -6.40 1.62 -13.10
C GLY A 281 -6.63 2.02 -14.56
N GLY A 282 -7.66 1.44 -15.20
CA GLY A 282 -8.04 1.73 -16.59
C GLY A 282 -9.04 2.88 -16.74
N LEU A 283 -9.69 3.31 -15.66
CA LEU A 283 -10.78 4.30 -15.67
C LEU A 283 -10.29 5.73 -15.36
N ASP A 284 -10.82 6.68 -16.09
CA ASP A 284 -10.71 8.12 -15.78
C ASP A 284 -11.84 8.49 -14.80
N ILE A 285 -11.63 8.15 -13.52
CA ILE A 285 -12.62 8.33 -12.45
C ILE A 285 -12.93 9.82 -12.28
N SER A 286 -14.21 10.16 -12.13
CA SER A 286 -14.64 11.53 -11.85
C SER A 286 -14.09 12.03 -10.51
N PRO A 287 -13.62 13.28 -10.41
CA PRO A 287 -13.17 13.87 -9.15
C PRO A 287 -14.21 13.86 -8.02
N GLU A 288 -15.49 13.89 -8.39
CA GLU A 288 -16.60 13.89 -7.43
C GLU A 288 -16.86 12.52 -6.79
N ALA A 289 -16.36 11.42 -7.40
CA ALA A 289 -16.55 10.07 -6.87
C ALA A 289 -15.53 9.79 -5.75
N LYS A 290 -16.02 9.46 -4.56
CA LYS A 290 -15.19 9.05 -3.44
C LYS A 290 -14.84 7.57 -3.56
N ILE A 291 -13.56 7.25 -3.72
CA ILE A 291 -13.05 5.87 -3.68
C ILE A 291 -12.35 5.66 -2.34
N ILE A 292 -12.94 4.86 -1.47
CA ILE A 292 -12.43 4.61 -0.12
C ILE A 292 -11.90 3.18 -0.05
N GLN A 293 -10.60 3.04 0.19
CA GLN A 293 -9.96 1.75 0.38
C GLN A 293 -9.98 1.37 1.85
N LEU A 294 -10.72 0.32 2.19
CA LEU A 294 -10.80 -0.22 3.54
C LEU A 294 -9.70 -1.25 3.84
N TRP A 295 -9.04 -1.77 2.79
CA TRP A 295 -8.09 -2.87 2.83
C TRP A 295 -8.66 -4.12 3.51
N HIS A 296 -7.86 -5.19 3.63
CA HIS A 296 -8.35 -6.47 4.16
C HIS A 296 -7.56 -6.98 5.37
N ALA A 297 -6.45 -6.32 5.73
CA ALA A 297 -5.56 -6.72 6.82
C ALA A 297 -4.78 -5.53 7.37
N GLY A 298 -4.17 -5.69 8.52
CA GLY A 298 -3.08 -4.80 8.96
C GLY A 298 -1.93 -4.84 7.95
N SER A 299 -1.28 -3.72 7.72
CA SER A 299 -0.16 -3.58 6.79
C SER A 299 1.01 -2.82 7.41
N GLY A 300 2.20 -2.99 6.83
CA GLY A 300 3.44 -2.40 7.32
C GLY A 300 4.46 -3.45 7.76
N PHE A 301 4.09 -4.72 7.73
CA PHE A 301 5.00 -5.83 7.95
C PHE A 301 5.61 -6.30 6.62
N LYS A 302 4.76 -6.66 5.65
CA LYS A 302 5.18 -6.98 4.27
C LYS A 302 5.08 -5.75 3.39
N SER A 303 5.99 -5.64 2.41
CA SER A 303 5.85 -4.67 1.35
C SER A 303 4.64 -4.96 0.48
N ILE A 304 3.84 -3.96 0.17
CA ILE A 304 2.67 -4.04 -0.71
C ILE A 304 2.66 -2.87 -1.72
N GLY A 305 1.93 -3.02 -2.80
CA GLY A 305 1.74 -1.95 -3.78
C GLY A 305 3.05 -1.35 -4.29
N TYR A 306 3.19 -0.04 -4.15
CA TYR A 306 4.39 0.70 -4.60
C TYR A 306 5.61 0.50 -3.69
N SER A 307 5.46 0.07 -2.43
CA SER A 307 6.60 -0.30 -1.58
C SER A 307 7.38 -1.51 -2.13
N ARG A 308 6.76 -2.30 -3.02
CA ARG A 308 7.38 -3.45 -3.71
C ARG A 308 8.11 -3.05 -4.99
N PHE A 309 8.36 -1.78 -5.19
CA PHE A 309 8.89 -1.23 -6.44
C PHE A 309 10.24 -1.88 -6.81
N GLY A 310 10.23 -2.60 -7.91
CA GLY A 310 11.38 -3.40 -8.36
C GLY A 310 11.35 -4.87 -7.95
N SER A 311 10.44 -5.29 -7.06
CA SER A 311 10.27 -6.69 -6.66
C SER A 311 9.09 -7.35 -7.38
N CYS A 312 9.00 -8.67 -7.27
CA CYS A 312 7.88 -9.44 -7.81
C CYS A 312 6.55 -8.92 -7.24
N GLY A 313 5.58 -8.62 -8.10
CA GLY A 313 4.28 -8.08 -7.72
C GLY A 313 4.24 -6.57 -7.49
N SER A 314 5.24 -5.82 -7.97
CA SER A 314 5.21 -4.36 -7.97
C SER A 314 3.96 -3.81 -8.67
N ALA A 315 3.48 -2.65 -8.21
CA ALA A 315 2.37 -1.96 -8.84
C ALA A 315 2.72 -1.47 -10.24
N GLY A 316 1.72 -1.40 -11.13
CA GLY A 316 1.87 -0.79 -12.45
C GLY A 316 2.02 0.73 -12.38
N ARG A 317 2.66 1.34 -13.39
CA ARG A 317 2.89 2.79 -13.46
C ARG A 317 1.62 3.63 -13.27
N VAL A 318 0.49 3.18 -13.83
CA VAL A 318 -0.84 3.79 -13.68
C VAL A 318 -1.70 2.78 -12.91
N GLY A 319 -1.38 2.60 -11.63
CA GLY A 319 -2.05 1.61 -10.80
C GLY A 319 -3.42 2.07 -10.30
N ALA A 320 -4.26 1.08 -9.96
CA ALA A 320 -5.56 1.33 -9.33
C ALA A 320 -5.42 2.02 -7.97
N HIS A 321 -4.36 1.71 -7.22
CA HIS A 321 -4.09 2.29 -5.91
C HIS A 321 -4.09 3.84 -5.93
N ARG A 322 -3.54 4.44 -6.98
CA ARG A 322 -3.49 5.91 -7.10
C ARG A 322 -4.84 6.59 -7.33
N LYS A 323 -5.92 5.80 -7.48
CA LYS A 323 -7.28 6.30 -7.67
C LYS A 323 -8.06 6.45 -6.36
N TYR A 324 -7.49 6.04 -5.24
CA TYR A 324 -8.15 6.18 -3.95
C TYR A 324 -8.26 7.65 -3.54
N THR A 325 -9.46 8.05 -3.14
CA THR A 325 -9.69 9.34 -2.48
C THR A 325 -9.20 9.25 -1.05
N TYR A 326 -9.54 8.13 -0.39
CA TYR A 326 -9.10 7.83 0.97
C TYR A 326 -8.67 6.37 1.08
N ALA A 327 -7.74 6.12 1.99
CA ALA A 327 -7.43 4.79 2.51
C ALA A 327 -7.47 4.84 4.03
N ILE A 328 -7.89 3.75 4.68
CA ILE A 328 -7.93 3.68 6.15
C ILE A 328 -6.74 2.89 6.69
N THR A 329 -6.38 3.18 7.93
CA THR A 329 -5.35 2.45 8.68
C THR A 329 -5.71 2.33 10.15
N GLY A 330 -5.03 1.42 10.87
CA GLY A 330 -5.22 1.18 12.30
C GLY A 330 -4.62 2.26 13.19
N SER A 331 -3.56 2.92 12.74
CA SER A 331 -2.81 3.90 13.54
C SER A 331 -2.26 5.04 12.69
N LYS A 332 -2.11 6.20 13.29
CA LYS A 332 -1.43 7.37 12.71
C LYS A 332 0.01 7.07 12.31
N ASN A 333 0.70 6.21 13.05
CA ASN A 333 2.06 5.78 12.75
C ASN A 333 2.16 5.04 11.41
N LEU A 334 1.07 4.47 10.93
CA LEU A 334 1.01 3.74 9.66
C LEU A 334 0.61 4.61 8.46
N ILE A 335 0.27 5.87 8.67
CA ILE A 335 -0.11 6.79 7.58
C ILE A 335 0.97 6.85 6.49
N PRO A 336 2.27 7.08 6.79
CA PRO A 336 3.32 7.10 5.78
C PRO A 336 3.46 5.76 5.04
N VAL A 337 3.27 4.64 5.76
CA VAL A 337 3.35 3.28 5.21
C VAL A 337 2.29 3.05 4.14
N TYR A 338 1.04 3.41 4.42
CA TYR A 338 -0.07 3.25 3.50
C TYR A 338 0.00 4.25 2.34
N ALA A 339 0.43 5.49 2.60
CA ALA A 339 0.65 6.50 1.59
C ALA A 339 1.70 6.04 0.56
N GLU A 340 2.84 5.52 1.02
CA GLU A 340 3.86 4.91 0.17
C GLU A 340 3.31 3.71 -0.60
N ALA A 341 2.67 2.78 0.10
CA ALA A 341 2.18 1.53 -0.49
C ALA A 341 1.13 1.78 -1.59
N PHE A 342 0.26 2.75 -1.42
CA PHE A 342 -0.77 3.08 -2.40
C PHE A 342 -0.35 4.20 -3.38
N GLY A 343 0.76 4.88 -3.12
CA GLY A 343 1.22 6.01 -3.94
C GLY A 343 0.20 7.15 -3.92
N ILE A 344 -0.30 7.51 -2.75
CA ILE A 344 -1.24 8.60 -2.47
C ILE A 344 -0.64 9.53 -1.42
N GLU A 345 -1.24 10.70 -1.22
CA GLU A 345 -0.81 11.65 -0.20
C GLU A 345 -1.11 11.14 1.21
N GLU A 346 -0.27 11.49 2.19
CA GLU A 346 -0.50 11.13 3.59
C GLU A 346 -1.85 11.65 4.10
N SER A 347 -2.26 12.84 3.68
CA SER A 347 -3.57 13.43 3.99
C SER A 347 -4.77 12.62 3.48
N ALA A 348 -4.55 11.74 2.51
CA ALA A 348 -5.56 10.82 2.01
C ALA A 348 -5.65 9.51 2.81
N VAL A 349 -4.74 9.29 3.77
CA VAL A 349 -4.74 8.12 4.66
C VAL A 349 -5.28 8.53 6.02
N VAL A 350 -6.34 7.87 6.48
CA VAL A 350 -7.05 8.23 7.70
C VAL A 350 -6.99 7.09 8.72
N ALA A 351 -6.52 7.38 9.91
CA ALA A 351 -6.43 6.41 11.01
C ALA A 351 -7.79 6.26 11.70
N THR A 352 -8.73 5.56 11.05
CA THR A 352 -10.06 5.27 11.61
C THR A 352 -10.09 4.02 12.50
N GLY A 353 -9.03 3.22 12.49
CA GLY A 353 -9.09 1.81 12.86
C GLY A 353 -9.59 0.96 11.69
N LEU A 354 -9.65 -0.35 11.88
CA LEU A 354 -10.08 -1.31 10.87
C LEU A 354 -11.44 -1.90 11.27
N PRO A 355 -12.53 -1.70 10.50
CA PRO A 355 -13.89 -2.11 10.88
C PRO A 355 -14.03 -3.59 11.29
N ARG A 356 -13.29 -4.50 10.68
CA ARG A 356 -13.31 -5.92 11.05
C ARG A 356 -12.82 -6.18 12.49
N ILE A 357 -11.99 -5.26 13.03
CA ILE A 357 -11.52 -5.34 14.41
C ILE A 357 -12.65 -5.07 15.40
N ASP A 358 -13.65 -4.28 15.04
CA ASP A 358 -14.85 -4.07 15.87
C ASP A 358 -15.53 -5.41 16.21
N THR A 359 -15.62 -6.31 15.21
CA THR A 359 -16.17 -7.65 15.39
C THR A 359 -15.23 -8.54 16.22
N PHE A 360 -13.92 -8.42 16.00
CA PHE A 360 -12.90 -9.17 16.74
C PHE A 360 -12.87 -8.80 18.23
N LEU A 361 -13.03 -7.51 18.56
CA LEU A 361 -13.04 -7.01 19.94
C LEU A 361 -14.41 -7.10 20.63
N ASN A 362 -15.47 -7.55 19.96
CA ASN A 362 -16.78 -7.70 20.54
C ASN A 362 -16.80 -8.83 21.58
N LYS A 363 -16.90 -8.48 22.86
CA LYS A 363 -16.80 -9.41 24.00
C LYS A 363 -17.89 -10.48 24.00
N GLU A 364 -19.14 -10.09 23.71
CA GLU A 364 -20.28 -11.03 23.71
C GLU A 364 -20.12 -12.08 22.62
N ARG A 365 -19.75 -11.62 21.40
CA ARG A 365 -19.44 -12.51 20.28
C ARG A 365 -18.29 -13.46 20.63
N THR A 366 -17.21 -12.93 21.20
CA THR A 366 -16.03 -13.71 21.57
C THR A 366 -16.36 -14.78 22.62
N GLN A 367 -17.12 -14.43 23.66
CA GLN A 367 -17.54 -15.39 24.69
C GLN A 367 -18.37 -16.52 24.10
N LYS A 368 -19.33 -16.18 23.24
CA LYS A 368 -20.15 -17.18 22.56
C LYS A 368 -19.29 -18.08 21.67
N LEU A 369 -18.41 -17.49 20.85
CA LEU A 369 -17.52 -18.23 19.95
C LEU A 369 -16.63 -19.23 20.70
N VAL A 370 -16.05 -18.81 21.83
CA VAL A 370 -15.21 -19.67 22.66
C VAL A 370 -16.03 -20.80 23.28
N ALA A 371 -17.25 -20.50 23.76
CA ALA A 371 -18.15 -21.51 24.29
C ALA A 371 -18.55 -22.55 23.22
N ASP A 372 -19.01 -22.09 22.05
CA ASP A 372 -19.39 -22.94 20.92
C ASP A 372 -18.21 -23.81 20.43
N PHE A 373 -16.97 -23.25 20.47
CA PHE A 373 -15.76 -24.00 20.13
C PHE A 373 -15.51 -25.16 21.09
N PHE A 374 -15.53 -24.92 22.39
CA PHE A 374 -15.28 -25.97 23.38
C PHE A 374 -16.45 -26.94 23.55
N GLU A 375 -17.67 -26.54 23.26
CA GLU A 375 -18.79 -27.47 23.11
C GLU A 375 -18.57 -28.47 21.99
N LYS A 376 -18.08 -27.99 20.84
CA LYS A 376 -17.76 -28.82 19.67
C LYS A 376 -16.51 -29.68 19.86
N TYR A 377 -15.53 -29.19 20.60
CA TYR A 377 -14.23 -29.83 20.82
C TYR A 377 -13.91 -30.01 22.32
N PRO A 378 -14.70 -30.83 23.06
CA PRO A 378 -14.57 -30.97 24.51
C PRO A 378 -13.23 -31.57 24.95
N ASN A 379 -12.55 -32.33 24.08
CA ASN A 379 -11.22 -32.88 24.32
C ASN A 379 -10.11 -31.83 24.42
N LEU A 380 -10.37 -30.60 24.03
CA LEU A 380 -9.44 -29.47 24.14
C LEU A 380 -9.64 -28.65 25.43
N ILE A 381 -10.69 -28.93 26.21
CA ILE A 381 -10.91 -28.23 27.48
C ILE A 381 -9.75 -28.48 28.45
N GLY A 382 -9.19 -27.40 28.98
CA GLY A 382 -8.05 -27.45 29.91
C GLY A 382 -6.69 -27.74 29.25
N LYS A 383 -6.64 -27.89 27.93
CA LYS A 383 -5.38 -27.98 27.18
C LYS A 383 -4.87 -26.58 26.83
N ARG A 384 -3.56 -26.40 26.83
CA ARG A 384 -2.89 -25.25 26.24
C ARG A 384 -2.91 -25.37 24.72
N ILE A 385 -3.56 -24.42 24.07
CA ILE A 385 -3.74 -24.43 22.61
C ILE A 385 -2.66 -23.60 21.93
N ILE A 386 -1.83 -24.25 21.14
CA ILE A 386 -0.79 -23.62 20.32
C ILE A 386 -1.27 -23.62 18.87
N LEU A 387 -1.49 -22.43 18.30
CA LEU A 387 -1.91 -22.30 16.91
C LEU A 387 -0.71 -22.11 15.99
N PHE A 388 -0.48 -23.06 15.08
CA PHE A 388 0.53 -22.97 14.05
C PHE A 388 -0.09 -22.46 12.74
N ALA A 389 0.09 -21.17 12.45
CA ALA A 389 -0.55 -20.49 11.33
C ALA A 389 0.45 -19.70 10.45
N PRO A 390 1.26 -20.38 9.62
CA PRO A 390 2.28 -19.75 8.81
C PRO A 390 1.72 -19.17 7.50
N THR A 391 2.52 -18.33 6.85
CA THR A 391 2.31 -17.88 5.47
C THR A 391 2.74 -18.98 4.49
N PHE A 392 2.13 -19.02 3.30
CA PHE A 392 2.58 -19.86 2.19
C PHE A 392 3.90 -19.37 1.58
N ARG A 393 4.57 -20.25 0.86
CA ARG A 393 5.71 -19.97 -0.02
C ARG A 393 5.24 -20.06 -1.47
N GLY A 394 5.99 -19.48 -2.40
CA GLY A 394 5.60 -19.35 -3.80
C GLY A 394 5.11 -17.94 -4.13
N ARG A 395 4.71 -17.70 -5.38
CA ARG A 395 4.33 -16.37 -5.89
C ARG A 395 2.84 -16.11 -5.82
N GLY A 396 2.03 -17.16 -5.67
CA GLY A 396 0.57 -17.07 -5.65
C GLY A 396 -0.09 -18.42 -5.51
N ILE A 397 -1.40 -18.48 -5.76
CA ILE A 397 -2.22 -19.68 -5.56
C ILE A 397 -1.76 -20.89 -6.40
N ASP A 398 -1.18 -20.63 -7.59
CA ASP A 398 -0.81 -21.68 -8.53
C ASP A 398 0.47 -22.43 -8.15
N ASP A 399 1.32 -21.82 -7.31
CA ASP A 399 2.61 -22.37 -6.86
C ASP A 399 2.81 -22.28 -5.34
N ALA A 400 1.71 -22.16 -4.59
CA ALA A 400 1.73 -22.07 -3.14
C ALA A 400 2.08 -23.41 -2.48
N TYR A 401 3.04 -23.38 -1.56
CA TYR A 401 3.44 -24.54 -0.76
C TYR A 401 3.91 -24.10 0.62
N TYR A 402 4.10 -25.08 1.51
CA TYR A 402 4.85 -24.95 2.76
C TYR A 402 5.85 -26.11 2.87
N ASP A 403 7.06 -25.84 3.35
CA ASP A 403 8.10 -26.86 3.50
C ASP A 403 7.92 -27.62 4.83
N TYR A 404 7.12 -28.67 4.81
CA TYR A 404 6.84 -29.51 5.98
C TYR A 404 8.06 -30.27 6.51
N CYS A 405 9.13 -30.43 5.70
CA CYS A 405 10.38 -31.04 6.17
C CYS A 405 11.09 -30.20 7.24
N ARG A 406 10.66 -28.96 7.44
CA ARG A 406 11.15 -28.06 8.48
C ARG A 406 10.47 -28.26 9.83
N ILE A 407 9.47 -29.15 9.92
CA ILE A 407 8.74 -29.47 11.16
C ILE A 407 9.12 -30.88 11.60
N ASP A 408 9.71 -31.01 12.77
CA ASP A 408 9.91 -32.29 13.45
C ASP A 408 8.64 -32.61 14.27
N PHE A 409 7.73 -33.40 13.69
CA PHE A 409 6.44 -33.75 14.29
C PHE A 409 6.61 -34.58 15.57
N ALA A 410 7.60 -35.48 15.63
CA ALA A 410 7.85 -36.29 16.82
C ALA A 410 8.24 -35.41 18.01
N ARG A 411 9.20 -34.54 17.79
CA ARG A 411 9.66 -33.60 18.83
C ARG A 411 8.59 -32.60 19.25
N LEU A 412 7.74 -32.14 18.30
CA LEU A 412 6.61 -31.27 18.60
C LEU A 412 5.56 -32.00 19.46
N TYR A 413 5.30 -33.27 19.15
CA TYR A 413 4.41 -34.12 19.91
C TYR A 413 4.91 -34.35 21.35
N GLU A 414 6.20 -34.66 21.50
CA GLU A 414 6.84 -34.79 22.82
C GLU A 414 6.75 -33.50 23.64
N MET A 415 6.98 -32.36 23.01
CA MET A 415 6.88 -31.04 23.64
C MET A 415 5.44 -30.75 24.15
N CYS A 416 4.41 -31.20 23.44
CA CYS A 416 3.03 -31.02 23.88
C CYS A 416 2.74 -31.71 25.21
N GLY A 417 3.38 -32.85 25.50
CA GLY A 417 3.07 -33.67 26.66
C GLY A 417 1.57 -33.98 26.72
N GLU A 418 1.00 -34.09 27.92
CA GLU A 418 -0.44 -34.30 28.08
C GLU A 418 -1.25 -33.02 28.20
N THR A 419 -0.61 -31.87 28.33
CA THR A 419 -1.24 -30.59 28.68
C THR A 419 -1.44 -29.64 27.51
N SER A 420 -0.76 -29.88 26.38
CA SER A 420 -0.79 -28.99 25.25
C SER A 420 -1.25 -29.67 23.96
N VAL A 421 -1.78 -28.90 23.03
CA VAL A 421 -2.12 -29.34 21.66
C VAL A 421 -1.65 -28.30 20.65
N VAL A 422 -1.26 -28.75 19.46
CA VAL A 422 -0.94 -27.86 18.34
C VAL A 422 -2.02 -27.98 17.28
N LEU A 423 -2.66 -26.87 16.97
CA LEU A 423 -3.64 -26.76 15.89
C LEU A 423 -2.94 -26.19 14.65
N PHE A 424 -2.88 -26.96 13.56
CA PHE A 424 -2.29 -26.52 12.31
C PHE A 424 -3.36 -25.84 11.44
N ARG A 425 -3.17 -24.56 11.17
CA ARG A 425 -4.02 -23.75 10.28
C ARG A 425 -3.18 -23.19 9.14
N MET A 426 -2.99 -24.02 8.10
CA MET A 426 -2.21 -23.61 6.94
C MET A 426 -2.95 -22.54 6.13
N HIS A 427 -2.18 -21.73 5.40
CA HIS A 427 -2.75 -20.73 4.51
C HIS A 427 -3.59 -21.40 3.42
N HIS A 428 -4.77 -20.88 3.12
CA HIS A 428 -5.75 -21.48 2.19
C HIS A 428 -5.24 -21.63 0.73
N PHE A 429 -4.09 -21.05 0.38
CA PHE A 429 -3.44 -21.32 -0.90
C PHE A 429 -2.66 -22.63 -0.91
N VAL A 430 -2.24 -23.13 0.24
CA VAL A 430 -1.52 -24.40 0.36
C VAL A 430 -2.52 -25.53 0.24
N THR A 431 -2.44 -26.29 -0.86
CA THR A 431 -3.38 -27.38 -1.16
C THR A 431 -2.94 -28.73 -0.64
N VAL A 432 -1.65 -28.85 -0.29
CA VAL A 432 -1.09 -30.08 0.31
C VAL A 432 -1.29 -29.99 1.82
N SER A 433 -2.11 -30.88 2.36
CA SER A 433 -2.38 -30.97 3.79
C SER A 433 -1.13 -31.28 4.61
N VAL A 434 -1.11 -30.78 5.85
CA VAL A 434 -0.03 -31.07 6.79
C VAL A 434 0.07 -32.58 7.05
N PRO A 435 1.25 -33.20 6.84
CA PRO A 435 1.43 -34.65 6.92
C PRO A 435 1.65 -35.12 8.37
N ILE A 436 0.65 -34.95 9.23
CA ILE A 436 0.71 -35.38 10.65
C ILE A 436 0.66 -36.91 10.68
N PRO A 437 1.66 -37.59 11.32
CA PRO A 437 1.59 -39.02 11.54
C PRO A 437 0.35 -39.40 12.39
N PRO A 438 -0.38 -40.47 12.03
CA PRO A 438 -1.60 -40.86 12.74
C PRO A 438 -1.40 -41.06 14.26
N GLU A 439 -0.23 -41.53 14.68
CA GLU A 439 0.13 -41.73 16.10
C GLU A 439 0.25 -40.44 16.89
N TYR A 440 0.33 -39.27 16.23
CA TYR A 440 0.43 -37.96 16.87
C TYR A 440 -0.86 -37.15 16.80
N ALA A 441 -1.92 -37.70 16.20
CA ALA A 441 -3.15 -36.97 15.89
C ALA A 441 -3.99 -36.57 17.12
N ASP A 442 -3.67 -37.11 18.30
CA ASP A 442 -4.32 -36.73 19.58
C ASP A 442 -3.85 -35.36 20.11
N ARG A 443 -2.65 -34.91 19.70
CA ARG A 443 -2.06 -33.62 20.13
C ARG A 443 -1.68 -32.69 18.99
N LEU A 444 -1.43 -33.23 17.80
CA LEU A 444 -1.16 -32.46 16.59
C LEU A 444 -2.38 -32.56 15.68
N VAL A 445 -3.16 -31.49 15.58
CA VAL A 445 -4.48 -31.55 14.94
C VAL A 445 -4.56 -30.63 13.73
N ASN A 446 -5.05 -31.16 12.62
CA ASN A 446 -5.26 -30.40 11.40
C ASN A 446 -6.59 -29.61 11.46
N TYR A 447 -6.49 -28.27 11.40
CA TYR A 447 -7.60 -27.32 11.35
C TYR A 447 -7.68 -26.53 10.05
N GLU A 448 -7.11 -27.05 8.95
CA GLU A 448 -7.12 -26.40 7.64
C GLU A 448 -8.54 -26.10 7.13
N SER A 449 -9.53 -26.94 7.45
CA SER A 449 -10.92 -26.77 7.08
C SER A 449 -11.72 -25.85 8.01
N PHE A 450 -11.12 -25.32 9.07
CA PHE A 450 -11.83 -24.40 9.98
C PHE A 450 -12.22 -23.11 9.22
N PRO A 451 -13.47 -22.63 9.31
CA PRO A 451 -13.98 -21.58 8.44
C PRO A 451 -13.16 -20.28 8.53
N GLU A 452 -12.99 -19.75 9.74
CA GLU A 452 -12.39 -18.43 9.95
C GLU A 452 -11.15 -18.50 10.84
N THR A 453 -9.99 -18.14 10.28
CA THR A 453 -8.73 -18.14 11.04
C THR A 453 -8.80 -17.22 12.26
N ASN A 454 -9.43 -16.06 12.13
CA ASN A 454 -9.55 -15.10 13.24
C ASN A 454 -10.32 -15.64 14.44
N ASP A 455 -11.24 -16.57 14.20
CA ASP A 455 -12.00 -17.21 15.28
C ASP A 455 -11.11 -18.19 16.09
N LEU A 456 -10.17 -18.87 15.44
CA LEU A 456 -9.16 -19.70 16.12
C LEU A 456 -8.19 -18.87 16.98
N LEU A 457 -7.94 -17.61 16.62
CA LEU A 457 -7.08 -16.75 17.44
C LEU A 457 -7.61 -16.58 18.85
N HIS A 458 -8.93 -16.53 19.03
CA HIS A 458 -9.54 -16.34 20.35
C HIS A 458 -9.33 -17.53 21.31
N VAL A 459 -9.19 -18.73 20.78
CA VAL A 459 -8.97 -19.95 21.58
C VAL A 459 -7.50 -20.32 21.74
N ALA A 460 -6.61 -19.73 20.93
CA ALA A 460 -5.19 -20.00 20.99
C ALA A 460 -4.51 -19.28 22.17
N ASP A 461 -3.70 -20.00 22.95
CA ASP A 461 -2.88 -19.43 24.02
C ASP A 461 -1.54 -18.89 23.47
N VAL A 462 -0.99 -19.55 22.46
CA VAL A 462 0.26 -19.17 21.78
C VAL A 462 0.06 -19.23 20.29
N LEU A 463 0.58 -18.25 19.57
CA LEU A 463 0.63 -18.25 18.11
C LEU A 463 2.05 -18.55 17.62
N ILE A 464 2.21 -19.59 16.80
CA ILE A 464 3.41 -19.80 15.99
C ILE A 464 3.07 -19.36 14.58
N THR A 465 3.83 -18.42 14.07
CA THR A 465 3.65 -17.90 12.70
C THR A 465 5.01 -17.56 12.09
N ASP A 466 4.99 -16.81 11.00
CA ASP A 466 6.20 -16.32 10.33
C ASP A 466 6.00 -14.90 9.80
N TYR A 467 5.54 -14.73 8.57
CA TYR A 467 5.35 -13.43 7.91
C TYR A 467 3.87 -13.08 7.75
N SER A 468 2.99 -13.71 8.51
CA SER A 468 1.54 -13.58 8.36
C SER A 468 1.00 -12.29 8.98
N SER A 469 -0.03 -11.73 8.34
CA SER A 469 -0.76 -10.56 8.88
C SER A 469 -1.66 -10.89 10.07
N VAL A 470 -1.84 -12.16 10.44
CA VAL A 470 -2.62 -12.56 11.65
C VAL A 470 -2.01 -12.01 12.94
N VAL A 471 -0.74 -11.61 12.91
CA VAL A 471 -0.05 -10.97 14.04
C VAL A 471 -0.73 -9.68 14.50
N TYR A 472 -1.38 -8.96 13.58
CA TYR A 472 -2.10 -7.74 13.93
C TYR A 472 -3.28 -8.05 14.85
N GLU A 473 -4.14 -8.98 14.47
CA GLU A 473 -5.30 -9.38 15.28
C GLU A 473 -4.86 -10.08 16.57
N PHE A 474 -3.89 -10.98 16.49
CA PHE A 474 -3.43 -11.71 17.67
C PHE A 474 -2.77 -10.79 18.71
N SER A 475 -2.08 -9.72 18.28
CA SER A 475 -1.50 -8.73 19.20
C SER A 475 -2.53 -8.03 20.06
N LEU A 476 -3.80 -7.92 19.59
CA LEU A 476 -4.91 -7.33 20.36
C LEU A 476 -5.30 -8.19 21.57
N LEU A 477 -5.04 -9.49 21.53
CA LEU A 477 -5.31 -10.42 22.62
C LEU A 477 -4.22 -10.36 23.71
N ASN A 478 -3.09 -9.71 23.43
CA ASN A 478 -1.94 -9.61 24.33
C ASN A 478 -1.43 -10.99 24.79
N ARG A 479 -1.35 -11.94 23.85
CA ARG A 479 -0.88 -13.31 24.06
C ARG A 479 0.45 -13.54 23.35
N PRO A 480 1.24 -14.56 23.79
CA PRO A 480 2.57 -14.84 23.24
C PRO A 480 2.57 -15.22 21.74
N MET A 481 3.56 -14.71 21.02
CA MET A 481 3.83 -15.09 19.63
C MET A 481 5.27 -15.57 19.46
N LEU A 482 5.46 -16.60 18.64
CA LEU A 482 6.75 -17.06 18.17
C LEU A 482 6.80 -17.03 16.64
N PHE A 483 7.93 -16.61 16.12
CA PHE A 483 8.12 -16.43 14.68
C PHE A 483 9.10 -17.49 14.17
N TYR A 484 8.60 -18.52 13.49
CA TYR A 484 9.43 -19.54 12.86
C TYR A 484 9.84 -19.09 11.46
N ALA A 485 10.96 -18.38 11.39
CA ALA A 485 11.40 -17.64 10.20
C ALA A 485 12.64 -18.27 9.53
N TYR A 486 12.66 -19.61 9.39
CA TYR A 486 13.78 -20.41 8.90
C TYR A 486 14.31 -20.00 7.51
N ASP A 487 13.49 -19.33 6.72
CA ASP A 487 13.81 -18.90 5.35
C ASP A 487 13.72 -17.37 5.18
N LYS A 488 13.91 -16.59 6.24
CA LYS A 488 13.76 -15.15 6.29
C LYS A 488 14.45 -14.44 5.12
N ASP A 489 15.69 -14.77 4.83
CA ASP A 489 16.47 -14.10 3.80
C ASP A 489 15.90 -14.38 2.40
N THR A 490 15.51 -15.61 2.12
CA THR A 490 14.85 -16.00 0.87
C THR A 490 13.50 -15.30 0.73
N TYR A 491 12.70 -15.28 1.80
CA TYR A 491 11.40 -14.64 1.80
C TYR A 491 11.52 -13.12 1.59
N SER A 492 12.50 -12.50 2.25
CA SER A 492 12.80 -11.07 2.09
C SER A 492 13.19 -10.73 0.64
N ALA A 493 14.03 -11.57 0.01
CA ALA A 493 14.45 -11.36 -1.38
C ALA A 493 13.27 -11.45 -2.38
N VAL A 494 12.29 -12.31 -2.12
CA VAL A 494 11.14 -12.53 -3.03
C VAL A 494 10.00 -11.55 -2.78
N HIS A 495 9.61 -11.34 -1.52
CA HIS A 495 8.42 -10.58 -1.14
C HIS A 495 8.72 -9.20 -0.58
N GLY A 496 9.86 -9.05 0.12
CA GLY A 496 10.27 -7.83 0.81
C GLY A 496 9.47 -7.56 2.08
N PHE A 497 10.14 -6.91 3.04
CA PHE A 497 9.51 -6.34 4.22
C PHE A 497 9.43 -4.83 4.09
N HIS A 498 8.37 -4.23 4.63
CA HIS A 498 8.23 -2.78 4.63
C HIS A 498 9.11 -2.15 5.72
N ARG A 499 9.21 -2.83 6.86
CA ARG A 499 10.05 -2.45 8.01
C ARG A 499 11.03 -3.57 8.30
N ASP A 500 12.06 -3.28 9.08
CA ASP A 500 12.99 -4.32 9.56
C ASP A 500 12.21 -5.41 10.29
N TYR A 501 12.38 -6.66 9.86
CA TYR A 501 11.61 -7.78 10.36
C TYR A 501 11.92 -8.09 11.83
N ASP A 502 13.21 -8.14 12.19
CA ASP A 502 13.65 -8.54 13.54
C ASP A 502 13.29 -7.47 14.58
N ALA A 503 13.34 -6.20 14.16
CA ALA A 503 12.94 -5.09 15.01
C ALA A 503 11.42 -4.98 15.19
N THR A 504 10.62 -5.43 14.22
CA THR A 504 9.15 -5.21 14.22
C THR A 504 8.33 -6.45 14.49
N ALA A 505 8.90 -7.66 14.41
CA ALA A 505 8.19 -8.89 14.74
C ALA A 505 7.73 -8.87 16.21
N PRO A 506 6.40 -9.00 16.48
CA PRO A 506 5.86 -8.89 17.83
C PRO A 506 6.07 -10.17 18.66
N GLY A 507 7.31 -10.60 18.84
CA GLY A 507 7.66 -11.78 19.60
C GLY A 507 9.08 -12.26 19.31
N LYS A 508 9.41 -13.43 19.82
CA LYS A 508 10.71 -14.03 19.60
C LYS A 508 10.80 -14.64 18.20
N VAL A 509 11.86 -14.29 17.47
CA VAL A 509 12.18 -14.86 16.15
C VAL A 509 13.08 -16.09 16.34
N CYS A 510 12.68 -17.23 15.79
CA CYS A 510 13.36 -18.50 15.79
C CYS A 510 13.75 -18.86 14.35
N MET A 511 15.04 -19.02 14.10
CA MET A 511 15.57 -19.36 12.77
C MET A 511 15.67 -20.87 12.56
N THR A 512 15.64 -21.65 13.64
CA THR A 512 15.70 -23.11 13.63
C THR A 512 14.52 -23.71 14.38
N PHE A 513 14.18 -24.96 14.05
CA PHE A 513 13.12 -25.67 14.77
C PHE A 513 13.52 -25.97 16.22
N ASP A 514 14.82 -26.16 16.48
CA ASP A 514 15.36 -26.32 17.83
C ASP A 514 15.12 -25.08 18.71
N GLU A 515 15.37 -23.89 18.18
CA GLU A 515 15.09 -22.63 18.87
C GLU A 515 13.58 -22.48 19.16
N LEU A 516 12.72 -22.84 18.20
CA LEU A 516 11.27 -22.79 18.36
C LEU A 516 10.79 -23.70 19.51
N VAL A 517 11.23 -24.97 19.53
CA VAL A 517 10.83 -25.92 20.56
C VAL A 517 11.36 -25.49 21.94
N LYS A 518 12.61 -25.03 22.03
CA LYS A 518 13.18 -24.49 23.26
C LYS A 518 12.41 -23.27 23.78
N ALA A 519 12.01 -22.37 22.88
CA ALA A 519 11.22 -21.19 23.25
C ALA A 519 9.84 -21.58 23.81
N LEU A 520 9.19 -22.60 23.21
CA LEU A 520 7.92 -23.14 23.71
C LEU A 520 8.05 -23.79 25.09
N GLN A 521 9.08 -24.61 25.29
CA GLN A 521 9.36 -25.34 26.53
C GLN A 521 9.70 -24.40 27.69
N ASN A 522 10.48 -23.37 27.42
CA ASN A 522 10.95 -22.42 28.43
C ASN A 522 10.02 -21.20 28.58
N GLU A 523 8.93 -21.13 27.82
CA GLU A 523 8.02 -19.97 27.75
C GLU A 523 8.76 -18.65 27.46
N ASP A 524 9.79 -18.73 26.64
CA ASP A 524 10.64 -17.62 26.28
C ASP A 524 9.97 -16.78 25.17
N TYR A 525 9.03 -15.94 25.59
CA TYR A 525 8.21 -15.06 24.74
C TYR A 525 8.54 -13.61 25.02
N ASP A 526 8.86 -12.85 24.00
CA ASP A 526 9.11 -11.41 24.15
C ASP A 526 7.79 -10.62 24.19
N MET A 527 7.12 -10.63 25.35
CA MET A 527 5.83 -9.95 25.55
C MET A 527 5.92 -8.43 25.41
N SER A 528 7.09 -7.84 25.68
CA SER A 528 7.31 -6.40 25.51
C SER A 528 7.16 -5.97 24.05
N LYS A 529 7.61 -6.81 23.11
CA LYS A 529 7.41 -6.61 21.67
C LYS A 529 5.96 -6.70 21.25
N VAL A 530 5.17 -7.61 21.85
CA VAL A 530 3.72 -7.70 21.58
C VAL A 530 3.03 -6.40 21.93
N GLU A 531 3.31 -5.86 23.12
CA GLU A 531 2.72 -4.61 23.60
C GLU A 531 3.16 -3.41 22.77
N ALA A 532 4.45 -3.32 22.44
CA ALA A 532 4.98 -2.26 21.60
C ALA A 532 4.33 -2.27 20.20
N PHE A 533 4.22 -3.46 19.59
CA PHE A 533 3.58 -3.63 18.30
C PHE A 533 2.10 -3.21 18.33
N ARG A 534 1.35 -3.60 19.37
CA ARG A 534 -0.04 -3.20 19.53
C ARG A 534 -0.20 -1.68 19.61
N ARG A 535 0.62 -0.99 20.41
CA ARG A 535 0.61 0.48 20.53
C ARG A 535 0.97 1.18 19.23
N GLU A 536 1.89 0.63 18.48
CA GLU A 536 2.33 1.22 17.21
C GLU A 536 1.27 1.10 16.11
N ASN A 537 0.54 -0.02 16.08
CA ASN A 537 -0.33 -0.37 14.97
C ASN A 537 -1.81 -0.07 15.20
N PHE A 538 -2.23 0.27 16.44
CA PHE A 538 -3.62 0.54 16.77
C PHE A 538 -3.75 1.77 17.68
N ASP A 539 -4.35 2.85 17.16
CA ASP A 539 -4.72 4.02 17.94
C ASP A 539 -5.97 3.77 18.78
N TYR A 540 -6.83 2.85 18.33
CA TYR A 540 -8.12 2.54 18.97
C TYR A 540 -8.21 1.04 19.26
N LEU A 541 -8.60 0.72 20.50
CA LEU A 541 -8.87 -0.64 20.99
C LEU A 541 -10.35 -0.80 21.39
N ASP A 542 -11.21 -0.13 20.63
CA ASP A 542 -12.67 -0.12 20.80
C ASP A 542 -13.36 -0.81 19.61
N THR A 543 -14.68 -0.81 19.60
CA THR A 543 -15.53 -1.36 18.53
C THR A 543 -16.13 -0.25 17.65
N GLY A 544 -15.49 0.90 17.56
CA GLY A 544 -15.99 2.11 16.87
C GLY A 544 -15.35 2.40 15.53
N SER A 545 -14.54 1.49 14.96
CA SER A 545 -13.84 1.76 13.69
C SER A 545 -14.82 1.94 12.53
N ALA A 546 -15.89 1.14 12.47
CA ALA A 546 -16.92 1.29 11.46
C ALA A 546 -17.66 2.64 11.58
N ASP A 547 -17.93 3.10 12.80
CA ASP A 547 -18.54 4.43 13.02
C ASP A 547 -17.64 5.54 12.53
N ARG A 548 -16.33 5.50 12.84
CA ARG A 548 -15.36 6.49 12.33
C ARG A 548 -15.27 6.51 10.80
N VAL A 549 -15.30 5.36 10.15
CA VAL A 549 -15.36 5.29 8.68
C VAL A 549 -16.64 5.96 8.16
N ILE A 550 -17.78 5.68 8.78
CA ILE A 550 -19.08 6.26 8.37
C ILE A 550 -19.06 7.76 8.60
N ASP A 551 -18.75 8.22 9.80
CA ASP A 551 -18.83 9.63 10.17
C ASP A 551 -17.80 10.47 9.38
N TRP A 552 -16.55 10.09 9.40
CA TRP A 552 -15.48 10.91 8.83
C TRP A 552 -15.40 10.85 7.31
N LEU A 553 -15.63 9.68 6.70
CA LEU A 553 -15.41 9.50 5.26
C LEU A 553 -16.69 9.42 4.43
N ILE A 554 -17.81 8.97 4.99
CA ILE A 554 -19.08 8.87 4.29
C ILE A 554 -19.94 10.12 4.56
N LEU A 555 -20.11 10.50 5.82
CA LEU A 555 -20.94 11.63 6.24
C LEU A 555 -20.19 12.98 6.22
N ASN A 556 -18.84 12.97 6.16
CA ASN A 556 -17.94 14.14 6.25
C ASN A 556 -18.06 14.89 7.59
N ASP A 557 -18.14 14.16 8.68
CA ASP A 557 -18.23 14.69 10.04
C ASP A 557 -17.06 14.18 10.91
N PRO A 558 -15.82 14.66 10.68
CA PRO A 558 -14.68 14.28 11.49
C PRO A 558 -14.69 14.99 12.85
N PRO A 559 -14.08 14.41 13.90
CA PRO A 559 -14.00 15.02 15.22
C PRO A 559 -13.27 16.37 15.13
N GLY A 560 -13.88 17.42 15.70
CA GLY A 560 -13.32 18.77 15.74
C GLY A 560 -13.74 19.70 14.60
N GLY A 561 -14.72 19.32 13.76
CA GLY A 561 -15.33 20.22 12.76
C GLY A 561 -14.44 20.65 11.59
N GLY A 562 -13.20 20.11 11.51
CA GLY A 562 -12.32 20.28 10.36
C GLY A 562 -12.64 19.21 9.31
N GLN A 563 -13.01 19.60 8.11
CA GLN A 563 -13.00 18.64 7.01
C GLN A 563 -11.60 18.01 6.93
N PRO A 564 -11.48 16.67 6.69
CA PRO A 564 -10.21 16.13 6.26
C PRO A 564 -9.78 16.94 5.05
N THR A 565 -8.69 17.67 5.17
CA THR A 565 -8.18 18.56 4.13
C THR A 565 -7.59 17.73 2.99
N SER A 566 -8.43 17.05 2.26
CA SER A 566 -8.15 16.59 0.92
C SER A 566 -9.08 17.36 -0.01
N GLU A 567 -8.63 18.51 -0.47
CA GLU A 567 -9.01 18.90 -1.83
C GLU A 567 -8.75 17.68 -2.72
N PRO A 568 -9.68 17.32 -3.60
CA PRO A 568 -9.48 16.18 -4.49
C PRO A 568 -8.18 16.46 -5.25
N ALA A 569 -7.14 15.66 -4.95
CA ALA A 569 -5.83 15.79 -5.56
C ALA A 569 -6.03 15.89 -7.07
N CYS A 570 -5.55 16.96 -7.65
CA CYS A 570 -5.67 17.31 -9.06
C CYS A 570 -5.27 16.09 -9.89
N ARG A 571 -6.24 15.37 -10.43
CA ARG A 571 -6.00 14.18 -11.26
C ARG A 571 -5.54 14.68 -12.60
N ASP A 572 -4.33 14.33 -12.94
CA ASP A 572 -3.59 14.51 -14.19
C ASP A 572 -4.18 15.50 -15.22
N PRO A 573 -3.61 16.70 -15.39
CA PRO A 573 -4.13 17.70 -16.34
C PRO A 573 -3.98 17.29 -17.81
N ALA A 574 -3.25 16.23 -18.13
CA ALA A 574 -3.13 15.73 -19.50
C ALA A 574 -4.48 15.26 -20.10
N THR A 575 -5.50 15.02 -19.28
CA THR A 575 -6.84 14.60 -19.73
C THR A 575 -7.83 15.76 -19.86
N ALA A 576 -7.56 16.92 -19.28
CA ALA A 576 -8.48 18.08 -19.33
C ALA A 576 -8.32 18.94 -20.60
N ALA A 577 -7.17 18.88 -21.28
CA ALA A 577 -6.86 19.72 -22.43
C ALA A 577 -7.58 19.35 -23.75
N VAL A 578 -8.33 18.23 -23.78
CA VAL A 578 -9.05 17.77 -25.00
C VAL A 578 -10.52 18.28 -25.03
N ALA A 579 -11.03 18.87 -23.95
CA ALA A 579 -12.44 19.25 -23.86
C ALA A 579 -12.77 20.72 -24.19
N ALA A 580 -11.78 21.56 -24.45
CA ALA A 580 -11.99 22.98 -24.79
C ALA A 580 -11.57 23.28 -26.25
N ARG A 581 -12.33 22.79 -27.21
CA ARG A 581 -12.38 23.42 -28.53
C ARG A 581 -13.66 24.22 -28.60
N PRO A 582 -13.62 25.52 -28.95
CA PRO A 582 -14.82 26.34 -29.12
C PRO A 582 -15.61 25.84 -30.32
N SER A 583 -16.90 25.69 -30.13
CA SER A 583 -17.92 25.50 -31.17
C SER A 583 -17.80 26.62 -32.20
N ALA A 584 -17.50 26.26 -33.43
CA ALA A 584 -17.61 27.18 -34.57
C ALA A 584 -19.10 27.39 -34.85
N ALA A 585 -19.63 28.46 -34.33
CA ALA A 585 -20.94 28.98 -34.71
C ALA A 585 -20.79 29.96 -35.88
N ASN A 586 -21.58 29.67 -36.90
CA ASN A 586 -22.13 30.65 -37.82
C ASN A 586 -21.22 31.26 -38.91
N ARG A 587 -21.18 30.64 -40.08
CA ARG A 587 -21.00 31.40 -41.34
C ARG A 587 -22.38 31.61 -41.96
N GLY A 588 -22.80 32.86 -41.83
CA GLY A 588 -24.01 33.35 -42.48
C GLY A 588 -23.94 33.24 -44.01
N ARG A 589 -25.04 32.81 -44.62
CA ARG A 589 -25.38 33.02 -46.03
C ARG A 589 -25.74 34.49 -46.22
N LYS A 590 -25.22 35.10 -47.26
CA LYS A 590 -25.75 36.25 -47.98
C LYS A 590 -25.39 36.11 -49.47
N PRO A 591 -26.19 36.82 -50.29
CA PRO A 591 -27.29 36.26 -51.07
C PRO A 591 -26.84 35.72 -52.41
#